data_ea76ca4136c87f50f921124f1067d96f
#
_entry.id   ea76ca4136c87f50f921124f1067d96f
#
_cell.length_a   1.000
_cell.length_b   1.000
_cell.length_c   1.000
_cell.angle_alpha   90.00
_cell.angle_beta   90.00
_cell.angle_gamma   90.00
#
_symmetry.space_group_name_H-M   'P 1'
#
loop_
_entity.id
_entity.type
_entity.pdbx_description
1 polymer ?
#
loop_
_entity_poly.entity_id
_entity_poly.type
_entity_poly.pdbx_seq_one_letter_code
_entity_poly.pdbx_strand_id
1 'polypeptide(L)'
;MFKKKEKPIKEKKVRTMKVGTHKKSVIALWVVLIASVSFGVYKNFTAIDQHTTHEVETIQLRLNDTNGIENFVKNFAKSYYTWSNTKEAIEARAQAISAYLTQELQDLNVDTVRTDIPTISTVTDVLIWDVEQSGENTFTVAYEVDQQIKEGDQTRNVSETYTVTVHVDADGDMVIIQNPTLAPAMEKSDYEPKAQEADNSVDAGTINDATAFLETFFKLYPTATDKELAYYVEGNALEPITGDYLYSELVNPVFTADGDNVKVSVAVKFIDNQTKATQVSQYELTLHKDSNWKIIE
;
A
#
# COMPACT_ATOMS: atom_id res chain seq x y z
N MET A 1 86.88 -15.51 -74.95
CA MET A 1 85.88 -14.46 -74.73
C MET A 1 84.58 -15.17 -74.36
N PHE A 2 84.31 -15.28 -73.05
CA PHE A 2 83.20 -16.07 -72.54
C PHE A 2 82.05 -15.13 -72.24
N LYS A 3 80.87 -15.29 -72.85
CA LYS A 3 79.60 -14.59 -72.54
C LYS A 3 78.94 -15.17 -71.33
N LYS A 4 78.74 -14.34 -70.26
CA LYS A 4 78.05 -14.66 -69.03
C LYS A 4 76.55 -14.63 -69.32
N LYS A 5 75.83 -15.78 -69.11
CA LYS A 5 74.36 -15.87 -69.20
C LYS A 5 73.74 -15.24 -67.95
N GLU A 6 72.91 -14.24 -68.08
CA GLU A 6 72.06 -13.65 -67.06
C GLU A 6 70.95 -14.63 -66.62
N LYS A 7 70.76 -14.75 -65.28
CA LYS A 7 69.70 -15.57 -64.67
C LYS A 7 68.41 -14.76 -64.61
N PRO A 8 67.24 -15.33 -64.92
CA PRO A 8 65.95 -14.63 -64.81
C PRO A 8 65.57 -14.35 -63.35
N ILE A 9 65.06 -13.16 -63.15
CA ILE A 9 64.55 -12.67 -61.88
C ILE A 9 63.26 -13.40 -61.50
N LYS A 10 63.23 -14.10 -60.37
CA LYS A 10 62.02 -14.78 -59.85
C LYS A 10 61.11 -13.74 -59.27
N GLU A 11 59.95 -13.52 -59.83
CA GLU A 11 58.87 -12.71 -59.25
C GLU A 11 58.34 -13.36 -57.96
N LYS A 12 58.27 -12.55 -56.87
CA LYS A 12 57.69 -12.97 -55.64
C LYS A 12 56.15 -13.11 -55.78
N LYS A 13 55.63 -14.35 -55.71
CA LYS A 13 54.18 -14.59 -55.58
C LYS A 13 53.61 -13.86 -54.35
N VAL A 14 52.77 -12.88 -54.63
CA VAL A 14 51.93 -12.24 -53.61
C VAL A 14 50.94 -13.26 -53.06
N ARG A 15 50.92 -13.47 -51.76
CA ARG A 15 49.93 -14.36 -51.10
C ARG A 15 48.55 -13.73 -51.21
N THR A 16 47.71 -14.19 -52.07
CA THR A 16 46.26 -13.88 -52.11
C THR A 16 45.55 -14.66 -51.03
N MET A 17 44.99 -13.94 -50.04
CA MET A 17 44.14 -14.57 -49.01
C MET A 17 42.86 -15.10 -49.67
N LYS A 18 42.55 -16.38 -49.45
CA LYS A 18 41.34 -17.03 -49.97
C LYS A 18 40.10 -16.47 -49.20
N VAL A 19 39.29 -15.66 -49.84
CA VAL A 19 38.04 -15.07 -49.35
C VAL A 19 36.94 -16.10 -49.00
N GLY A 20 37.13 -17.38 -49.30
CA GLY A 20 36.11 -18.42 -49.11
C GLY A 20 35.90 -18.97 -47.69
N THR A 21 36.86 -18.75 -46.77
CA THR A 21 36.83 -19.33 -45.41
C THR A 21 35.96 -18.52 -44.43
N HIS A 22 35.72 -17.25 -44.69
CA HIS A 22 34.97 -16.37 -43.78
C HIS A 22 33.45 -16.52 -43.85
N LYS A 23 32.89 -16.96 -45.01
CA LYS A 23 31.41 -17.08 -45.12
C LYS A 23 30.82 -18.11 -44.17
N LYS A 24 31.49 -19.22 -43.91
CA LYS A 24 31.00 -20.26 -42.98
C LYS A 24 31.09 -19.79 -41.52
N SER A 25 32.14 -19.06 -41.16
CA SER A 25 32.30 -18.49 -39.80
C SER A 25 31.28 -17.36 -39.54
N VAL A 26 30.99 -16.53 -40.53
CA VAL A 26 29.98 -15.47 -40.44
C VAL A 26 28.58 -16.09 -40.30
N ILE A 27 28.24 -17.13 -41.04
CA ILE A 27 26.96 -17.84 -40.87
C ILE A 27 26.85 -18.48 -39.50
N ALA A 28 27.89 -19.10 -38.96
CA ALA A 28 27.90 -19.67 -37.62
C ALA A 28 27.69 -18.59 -36.55
N LEU A 29 28.31 -17.42 -36.68
CA LEU A 29 28.09 -16.26 -35.78
C LEU A 29 26.65 -15.75 -35.84
N TRP A 30 26.05 -15.66 -37.02
CA TRP A 30 24.64 -15.26 -37.13
C TRP A 30 23.67 -16.26 -36.50
N VAL A 31 23.93 -17.57 -36.63
CA VAL A 31 23.13 -18.61 -35.97
C VAL A 31 23.20 -18.50 -34.47
N VAL A 32 24.39 -18.28 -33.88
CA VAL A 32 24.59 -18.08 -32.46
C VAL A 32 23.89 -16.80 -31.99
N LEU A 33 23.99 -15.70 -32.74
CA LEU A 33 23.33 -14.44 -32.43
C LEU A 33 21.79 -14.59 -32.40
N ILE A 34 21.21 -15.21 -33.44
CA ILE A 34 19.76 -15.44 -33.52
C ILE A 34 19.30 -16.35 -32.40
N ALA A 35 20.02 -17.41 -32.08
CA ALA A 35 19.70 -18.31 -30.96
C ALA A 35 19.75 -17.57 -29.60
N SER A 36 20.77 -16.72 -29.38
CA SER A 36 20.91 -15.93 -28.17
C SER A 36 19.80 -14.90 -28.00
N VAL A 37 19.46 -14.18 -29.06
CA VAL A 37 18.34 -13.20 -29.05
C VAL A 37 17.01 -13.91 -28.83
N SER A 38 16.75 -15.03 -29.54
CA SER A 38 15.52 -15.80 -29.35
C SER A 38 15.38 -16.35 -27.91
N PHE A 39 16.49 -16.82 -27.35
CA PHE A 39 16.52 -17.27 -25.96
C PHE A 39 16.29 -16.11 -24.95
N GLY A 40 16.89 -14.95 -25.23
CA GLY A 40 16.69 -13.74 -24.39
C GLY A 40 15.24 -13.25 -24.41
N VAL A 41 14.63 -13.23 -25.60
CA VAL A 41 13.20 -12.89 -25.77
C VAL A 41 12.31 -13.92 -25.08
N TYR A 42 12.53 -15.20 -25.30
CA TYR A 42 11.79 -16.27 -24.63
C TYR A 42 11.89 -16.19 -23.10
N LYS A 43 13.11 -15.99 -22.56
CA LYS A 43 13.32 -15.82 -21.11
C LYS A 43 12.64 -14.57 -20.57
N ASN A 44 12.62 -13.48 -21.31
CA ASN A 44 11.99 -12.23 -20.88
C ASN A 44 10.45 -12.38 -20.79
N PHE A 45 9.83 -13.03 -21.77
CA PHE A 45 8.39 -13.29 -21.75
C PHE A 45 7.98 -14.33 -20.69
N THR A 46 8.77 -15.38 -20.47
CA THR A 46 8.47 -16.38 -19.43
C THR A 46 8.80 -15.92 -18.00
N ALA A 47 9.70 -14.93 -17.83
CA ALA A 47 10.01 -14.36 -16.53
C ALA A 47 8.94 -13.36 -16.05
N ILE A 48 8.25 -12.68 -16.97
CA ILE A 48 7.20 -11.70 -16.63
C ILE A 48 5.96 -12.40 -16.06
N ASP A 49 5.58 -13.56 -16.61
CA ASP A 49 4.38 -14.28 -16.16
C ASP A 49 4.52 -14.93 -14.78
N GLN A 50 5.73 -15.29 -14.35
CA GLN A 50 5.92 -15.95 -13.05
C GLN A 50 5.93 -14.99 -11.85
N HIS A 51 6.32 -13.71 -12.03
CA HIS A 51 6.31 -12.74 -10.94
C HIS A 51 4.93 -12.13 -10.69
N THR A 52 4.11 -11.94 -11.72
CA THR A 52 2.81 -11.29 -11.59
C THR A 52 1.76 -12.20 -10.97
N THR A 53 1.80 -13.52 -11.26
CA THR A 53 0.83 -14.48 -10.72
C THR A 53 1.07 -14.80 -9.24
N HIS A 54 2.33 -14.88 -8.79
CA HIS A 54 2.63 -15.14 -7.37
C HIS A 54 2.33 -13.95 -6.46
N GLU A 55 2.57 -12.72 -6.91
CA GLU A 55 2.23 -11.52 -6.11
C GLU A 55 0.71 -11.33 -5.98
N VAL A 56 -0.04 -11.53 -7.07
CA VAL A 56 -1.51 -11.40 -7.04
C VAL A 56 -2.14 -12.52 -6.20
N GLU A 57 -1.65 -13.75 -6.27
CA GLU A 57 -2.17 -14.86 -5.47
C GLU A 57 -1.85 -14.70 -3.97
N THR A 58 -0.66 -14.21 -3.63
CA THR A 58 -0.26 -13.92 -2.24
C THR A 58 -1.05 -12.73 -1.67
N ILE A 59 -1.34 -11.69 -2.46
CA ILE A 59 -2.13 -10.55 -2.04
C ILE A 59 -3.62 -10.93 -1.86
N GLN A 60 -4.18 -11.77 -2.73
CA GLN A 60 -5.57 -12.22 -2.58
C GLN A 60 -5.76 -13.18 -1.41
N LEU A 61 -4.82 -14.07 -1.12
CA LEU A 61 -4.86 -14.92 0.07
C LEU A 61 -4.72 -14.12 1.38
N ARG A 62 -3.89 -13.06 1.40
CA ARG A 62 -3.80 -12.16 2.56
C ARG A 62 -5.09 -11.39 2.85
N LEU A 63 -5.82 -10.98 1.83
CA LEU A 63 -7.05 -10.18 2.02
C LEU A 63 -8.25 -11.00 2.51
N ASN A 64 -8.28 -12.31 2.30
CA ASN A 64 -9.45 -13.13 2.63
C ASN A 64 -9.42 -13.79 4.01
N ASP A 65 -8.24 -13.98 4.63
CA ASP A 65 -8.12 -14.72 5.90
C ASP A 65 -7.77 -13.88 7.14
N THR A 66 -7.36 -12.61 6.98
CA THR A 66 -6.87 -11.80 8.10
C THR A 66 -7.96 -11.39 9.08
N ASN A 67 -9.19 -11.16 8.65
CA ASN A 67 -10.28 -10.69 9.51
C ASN A 67 -10.58 -11.61 10.68
N GLY A 68 -10.56 -12.94 10.47
CA GLY A 68 -10.75 -13.93 11.52
C GLY A 68 -9.65 -13.88 12.57
N ILE A 69 -8.39 -13.86 12.10
CA ILE A 69 -7.19 -13.82 12.95
C ILE A 69 -7.12 -12.49 13.74
N GLU A 70 -7.40 -11.37 13.08
CA GLU A 70 -7.46 -10.05 13.72
C GLU A 70 -8.46 -10.00 14.86
N ASN A 71 -9.69 -10.47 14.62
CA ASN A 71 -10.73 -10.51 15.64
C ASN A 71 -10.39 -11.47 16.79
N PHE A 72 -9.77 -12.61 16.48
CA PHE A 72 -9.31 -13.56 17.48
C PHE A 72 -8.25 -12.92 18.40
N VAL A 73 -7.24 -12.25 17.82
CA VAL A 73 -6.19 -11.57 18.60
C VAL A 73 -6.74 -10.37 19.36
N LYS A 74 -7.65 -9.57 18.79
CA LYS A 74 -8.32 -8.46 19.49
C LYS A 74 -9.06 -8.94 20.75
N ASN A 75 -9.81 -10.02 20.64
CA ASN A 75 -10.56 -10.57 21.78
C ASN A 75 -9.64 -11.19 22.82
N PHE A 76 -8.59 -11.89 22.37
CA PHE A 76 -7.52 -12.36 23.26
C PHE A 76 -6.87 -11.21 24.01
N ALA A 77 -6.39 -10.16 23.31
CA ALA A 77 -5.71 -9.02 23.93
C ALA A 77 -6.59 -8.30 24.96
N LYS A 78 -7.88 -8.11 24.65
CA LYS A 78 -8.84 -7.57 25.61
C LYS A 78 -8.91 -8.39 26.89
N SER A 79 -8.95 -9.71 26.78
CA SER A 79 -9.00 -10.60 27.93
C SER A 79 -7.66 -10.68 28.68
N TYR A 80 -6.56 -10.68 27.93
CA TYR A 80 -5.21 -10.85 28.47
C TYR A 80 -4.72 -9.62 29.25
N TYR A 81 -4.97 -8.42 28.70
CA TYR A 81 -4.49 -7.15 29.27
C TYR A 81 -5.51 -6.44 30.18
N THR A 82 -6.71 -6.99 30.35
CA THR A 82 -7.67 -6.52 31.35
C THR A 82 -7.56 -7.33 32.63
N TRP A 83 -7.29 -6.69 33.77
CA TRP A 83 -7.23 -7.35 35.06
C TRP A 83 -7.65 -6.45 36.21
N SER A 84 -8.08 -7.08 37.30
CA SER A 84 -8.20 -6.51 38.62
C SER A 84 -7.49 -7.45 39.61
N ASN A 85 -7.05 -6.91 40.74
CA ASN A 85 -6.30 -7.63 41.75
C ASN A 85 -7.16 -8.38 42.79
N THR A 86 -8.42 -8.64 42.48
CA THR A 86 -9.28 -9.51 43.29
C THR A 86 -9.14 -10.97 42.81
N LYS A 87 -9.31 -11.90 43.75
CA LYS A 87 -9.19 -13.34 43.45
C LYS A 87 -10.16 -13.78 42.35
N GLU A 88 -11.42 -13.32 42.46
CA GLU A 88 -12.47 -13.64 41.53
C GLU A 88 -12.16 -13.11 40.10
N ALA A 89 -11.59 -11.91 39.98
CA ALA A 89 -11.22 -11.33 38.70
C ALA A 89 -10.01 -12.03 38.08
N ILE A 90 -9.06 -12.47 38.89
CA ILE A 90 -7.90 -13.25 38.43
C ILE A 90 -8.35 -14.62 37.89
N GLU A 91 -9.21 -15.32 38.61
CA GLU A 91 -9.80 -16.60 38.17
C GLU A 91 -10.61 -16.43 36.88
N ALA A 92 -11.45 -15.40 36.80
CA ALA A 92 -12.23 -15.08 35.59
C ALA A 92 -11.34 -14.76 34.38
N ARG A 93 -10.25 -13.99 34.60
CA ARG A 93 -9.26 -13.71 33.53
C ARG A 93 -8.58 -15.00 33.07
N ALA A 94 -8.11 -15.84 34.00
CA ALA A 94 -7.47 -17.12 33.64
C ALA A 94 -8.39 -18.00 32.81
N GLN A 95 -9.68 -18.08 33.16
CA GLN A 95 -10.68 -18.80 32.38
C GLN A 95 -10.91 -18.16 31.01
N ALA A 96 -10.98 -16.83 30.92
CA ALA A 96 -11.20 -16.14 29.65
C ALA A 96 -10.02 -16.36 28.66
N ILE A 97 -8.78 -16.25 29.13
CA ILE A 97 -7.59 -16.45 28.28
C ILE A 97 -7.36 -17.91 27.89
N SER A 98 -7.84 -18.87 28.70
CA SER A 98 -7.70 -20.32 28.39
C SER A 98 -8.36 -20.70 27.06
N ALA A 99 -9.37 -19.96 26.61
CA ALA A 99 -10.02 -20.18 25.32
C ALA A 99 -9.14 -19.83 24.11
N TYR A 100 -8.00 -19.16 24.33
CA TYR A 100 -7.10 -18.70 23.27
C TYR A 100 -5.74 -19.39 23.29
N LEU A 101 -5.31 -19.91 24.44
CA LEU A 101 -3.95 -20.36 24.69
C LEU A 101 -3.83 -21.88 24.69
N THR A 102 -2.69 -22.40 24.21
CA THR A 102 -2.34 -23.80 24.46
C THR A 102 -2.20 -24.06 25.96
N GLN A 103 -2.28 -25.35 26.40
CA GLN A 103 -2.12 -25.71 27.80
C GLN A 103 -0.78 -25.24 28.40
N GLU A 104 0.32 -25.38 27.64
CA GLU A 104 1.63 -24.89 28.03
C GLU A 104 1.63 -23.40 28.32
N LEU A 105 1.02 -22.60 27.45
CA LEU A 105 0.93 -21.15 27.67
C LEU A 105 0.00 -20.78 28.81
N GLN A 106 -1.06 -21.54 29.07
CA GLN A 106 -1.91 -21.33 30.24
C GLN A 106 -1.09 -21.53 31.52
N ASP A 107 -0.29 -22.60 31.60
CA ASP A 107 0.58 -22.91 32.74
C ASP A 107 1.63 -21.80 32.98
N LEU A 108 2.22 -21.26 31.89
CA LEU A 108 3.16 -20.14 31.95
C LEU A 108 2.52 -18.82 32.42
N ASN A 109 1.22 -18.66 32.25
CA ASN A 109 0.51 -17.42 32.57
C ASN A 109 -0.19 -17.44 33.95
N VAL A 110 -0.11 -18.52 34.73
CA VAL A 110 -0.84 -18.69 36.01
C VAL A 110 -0.58 -17.52 36.98
N ASP A 111 0.67 -17.09 37.14
CA ASP A 111 1.06 -16.09 38.12
C ASP A 111 1.35 -14.70 37.54
N THR A 112 0.94 -14.42 36.30
CA THR A 112 1.20 -13.13 35.65
C THR A 112 0.41 -11.98 36.26
N VAL A 113 -0.77 -12.25 36.84
CA VAL A 113 -1.57 -11.31 37.63
C VAL A 113 -1.86 -11.92 38.99
N ARG A 114 -1.54 -11.19 40.06
CA ARG A 114 -1.69 -11.64 41.45
C ARG A 114 -2.43 -10.60 42.29
N THR A 115 -2.93 -10.98 43.46
CA THR A 115 -3.67 -10.10 44.37
C THR A 115 -2.81 -9.01 45.00
N ASP A 116 -1.48 -9.16 45.01
CA ASP A 116 -0.51 -8.19 45.54
C ASP A 116 -0.08 -7.11 44.54
N ILE A 117 -0.52 -7.20 43.28
CA ILE A 117 -0.27 -6.16 42.29
C ILE A 117 -1.11 -4.91 42.63
N PRO A 118 -0.49 -3.70 42.73
CA PRO A 118 -1.21 -2.49 43.15
C PRO A 118 -2.11 -1.91 42.07
N THR A 119 -2.05 -2.45 40.85
CA THR A 119 -2.70 -1.88 39.66
C THR A 119 -3.93 -2.67 39.20
N ILE A 120 -4.85 -1.94 38.59
CA ILE A 120 -5.97 -2.48 37.81
C ILE A 120 -5.77 -2.00 36.36
N SER A 121 -6.00 -2.87 35.39
CA SER A 121 -5.91 -2.53 33.98
C SER A 121 -7.24 -2.74 33.28
N THR A 122 -7.59 -1.78 32.43
CA THR A 122 -8.74 -1.87 31.53
C THR A 122 -8.26 -1.55 30.12
N VAL A 123 -8.43 -2.47 29.19
CA VAL A 123 -8.15 -2.23 27.77
C VAL A 123 -9.21 -1.28 27.22
N THR A 124 -8.77 -0.18 26.63
CA THR A 124 -9.62 0.81 25.98
C THR A 124 -9.70 0.60 24.47
N ASP A 125 -8.59 0.17 23.85
CA ASP A 125 -8.56 -0.20 22.43
C ASP A 125 -7.50 -1.26 22.15
N VAL A 126 -7.66 -1.95 21.00
CA VAL A 126 -6.67 -2.88 20.43
C VAL A 126 -6.58 -2.62 18.93
N LEU A 127 -5.43 -2.18 18.47
CA LEU A 127 -5.14 -1.90 17.06
C LEU A 127 -4.29 -3.04 16.50
N ILE A 128 -4.75 -3.67 15.43
CA ILE A 128 -3.94 -4.64 14.68
C ILE A 128 -3.19 -3.88 13.60
N TRP A 129 -1.87 -3.98 13.62
CA TRP A 129 -0.99 -3.30 12.68
C TRP A 129 -0.58 -4.18 11.50
N ASP A 130 -0.33 -5.44 11.75
CA ASP A 130 0.08 -6.37 10.69
C ASP A 130 -0.31 -7.81 11.03
N VAL A 131 -0.59 -8.60 10.00
CA VAL A 131 -0.83 -10.04 10.06
C VAL A 131 0.02 -10.70 8.99
N GLU A 132 1.15 -11.27 9.38
CA GLU A 132 2.08 -11.93 8.47
C GLU A 132 2.01 -13.45 8.61
N GLN A 133 1.90 -14.16 7.48
CA GLN A 133 2.02 -15.61 7.49
C GLN A 133 3.48 -16.02 7.71
N SER A 134 3.78 -16.60 8.88
CA SER A 134 5.12 -17.01 9.30
C SER A 134 5.43 -18.50 9.10
N GLY A 135 4.41 -19.29 8.70
CA GLY A 135 4.54 -20.72 8.40
C GLY A 135 3.31 -21.23 7.66
N GLU A 136 3.23 -22.53 7.39
CA GLU A 136 2.14 -23.12 6.59
C GLU A 136 0.75 -22.79 7.18
N ASN A 137 0.61 -22.92 8.50
CA ASN A 137 -0.63 -22.67 9.25
C ASN A 137 -0.40 -21.73 10.44
N THR A 138 0.63 -20.90 10.39
CA THR A 138 0.98 -19.99 11.48
C THR A 138 1.08 -18.56 11.01
N PHE A 139 0.58 -17.64 11.84
CA PHE A 139 0.55 -16.21 11.55
C PHE A 139 1.15 -15.45 12.72
N THR A 140 2.02 -14.51 12.43
CA THR A 140 2.52 -13.54 13.39
C THR A 140 1.68 -12.27 13.27
N VAL A 141 1.09 -11.84 14.37
CA VAL A 141 0.24 -10.66 14.44
C VAL A 141 0.92 -9.60 15.29
N ALA A 142 1.16 -8.42 14.70
CA ALA A 142 1.62 -7.23 15.41
C ALA A 142 0.42 -6.37 15.80
N TYR A 143 0.34 -6.01 17.08
CA TYR A 143 -0.79 -5.26 17.62
C TYR A 143 -0.38 -4.33 18.74
N GLU A 144 -1.12 -3.26 18.91
CA GLU A 144 -0.99 -2.30 20.00
C GLU A 144 -2.19 -2.40 20.92
N VAL A 145 -1.92 -2.26 22.21
CA VAL A 145 -2.94 -2.28 23.26
C VAL A 145 -2.92 -0.96 24.00
N ASP A 146 -4.03 -0.25 23.96
CA ASP A 146 -4.29 0.92 24.78
C ASP A 146 -4.95 0.50 26.08
N GLN A 147 -4.33 0.86 27.18
CA GLN A 147 -4.78 0.49 28.51
C GLN A 147 -4.94 1.73 29.39
N GLN A 148 -5.98 1.71 30.19
CA GLN A 148 -6.11 2.61 31.33
C GLN A 148 -5.67 1.85 32.59
N ILE A 149 -4.56 2.30 33.19
CA ILE A 149 -3.99 1.71 34.39
C ILE A 149 -4.39 2.58 35.59
N LYS A 150 -5.04 1.97 36.58
CA LYS A 150 -5.38 2.60 37.83
C LYS A 150 -4.51 2.05 38.98
N GLU A 151 -3.90 2.97 39.75
CA GLU A 151 -3.11 2.66 40.95
C GLU A 151 -3.51 3.60 42.08
N GLY A 152 -4.21 3.10 43.08
CA GLY A 152 -4.85 3.93 44.10
C GLY A 152 -5.86 4.91 43.47
N ASP A 153 -5.64 6.22 43.68
CA ASP A 153 -6.47 7.31 43.13
C ASP A 153 -5.93 7.83 41.76
N GLN A 154 -4.78 7.33 41.33
CA GLN A 154 -4.16 7.77 40.06
C GLN A 154 -4.60 6.89 38.92
N THR A 155 -4.85 7.53 37.77
CA THR A 155 -5.16 6.86 36.50
C THR A 155 -4.23 7.38 35.43
N ARG A 156 -3.66 6.48 34.60
CA ARG A 156 -2.81 6.82 33.46
C ARG A 156 -3.18 5.96 32.27
N ASN A 157 -3.00 6.49 31.08
CA ASN A 157 -3.11 5.72 29.84
C ASN A 157 -1.71 5.24 29.44
N VAL A 158 -1.64 4.01 28.94
CA VAL A 158 -0.43 3.36 28.45
C VAL A 158 -0.77 2.68 27.13
N SER A 159 0.10 2.84 26.13
CA SER A 159 0.02 2.15 24.85
C SER A 159 1.30 1.35 24.65
N GLU A 160 1.18 0.08 24.37
CA GLU A 160 2.32 -0.82 24.16
C GLU A 160 2.08 -1.75 22.99
N THR A 161 3.12 -2.03 22.21
CA THR A 161 3.07 -2.88 21.02
C THR A 161 3.62 -4.26 21.32
N TYR A 162 2.96 -5.27 20.77
CA TYR A 162 3.30 -6.68 20.95
C TYR A 162 3.18 -7.43 19.63
N THR A 163 3.85 -8.58 19.58
CA THR A 163 3.58 -9.62 18.58
C THR A 163 3.10 -10.90 19.25
N VAL A 164 2.24 -11.65 18.56
CA VAL A 164 1.77 -12.96 19.00
C VAL A 164 1.75 -13.92 17.80
N THR A 165 1.98 -15.21 18.04
CA THR A 165 1.88 -16.22 16.98
C THR A 165 0.62 -17.05 17.16
N VAL A 166 -0.22 -17.09 16.12
CA VAL A 166 -1.47 -17.83 16.04
C VAL A 166 -1.30 -19.01 15.10
N HIS A 167 -1.73 -20.18 15.50
CA HIS A 167 -1.91 -21.34 14.63
C HIS A 167 -3.39 -21.40 14.21
N VAL A 168 -3.62 -21.67 12.93
CA VAL A 168 -4.95 -21.87 12.34
C VAL A 168 -4.99 -23.27 11.74
N ASP A 169 -5.88 -24.14 12.21
CA ASP A 169 -5.99 -25.48 11.66
C ASP A 169 -6.84 -25.53 10.38
N ALA A 170 -7.00 -26.74 9.82
CA ALA A 170 -7.72 -26.93 8.55
C ALA A 170 -9.22 -26.59 8.62
N ASP A 171 -9.82 -26.63 9.80
CA ASP A 171 -11.23 -26.33 10.04
C ASP A 171 -11.45 -24.84 10.36
N GLY A 172 -10.34 -24.08 10.49
CA GLY A 172 -10.33 -22.65 10.78
C GLY A 172 -10.32 -22.32 12.28
N ASP A 173 -10.20 -23.34 13.15
CA ASP A 173 -10.01 -23.13 14.58
C ASP A 173 -8.64 -22.55 14.87
N MET A 174 -8.55 -21.66 15.86
CA MET A 174 -7.36 -20.86 16.14
C MET A 174 -6.88 -21.06 17.56
N VAL A 175 -5.55 -21.06 17.74
CA VAL A 175 -4.91 -21.08 19.06
C VAL A 175 -3.63 -20.27 19.03
N ILE A 176 -3.34 -19.55 20.10
CA ILE A 176 -2.06 -18.86 20.31
C ILE A 176 -1.03 -19.88 20.79
N ILE A 177 0.08 -19.96 20.06
CA ILE A 177 1.19 -20.88 20.31
C ILE A 177 2.45 -20.22 20.84
N GLN A 178 2.46 -18.88 20.92
CA GLN A 178 3.53 -18.11 21.51
C GLN A 178 2.94 -16.93 22.28
N ASN A 179 3.41 -16.71 23.53
CA ASN A 179 2.99 -15.59 24.36
C ASN A 179 3.27 -14.23 23.68
N PRO A 180 2.50 -13.19 24.03
CA PRO A 180 2.78 -11.83 23.62
C PRO A 180 4.22 -11.43 23.89
N THR A 181 4.91 -10.98 22.86
CA THR A 181 6.30 -10.53 22.90
C THR A 181 6.33 -9.04 22.62
N LEU A 182 7.10 -8.28 23.42
CA LEU A 182 7.27 -6.84 23.21
C LEU A 182 7.82 -6.56 21.82
N ALA A 183 7.24 -5.59 21.14
CA ALA A 183 7.62 -5.15 19.81
C ALA A 183 7.81 -3.62 19.76
N PRO A 184 8.58 -3.10 18.80
CA PRO A 184 8.69 -1.67 18.58
C PRO A 184 7.31 -1.05 18.25
N ALA A 185 7.07 0.16 18.74
CA ALA A 185 5.90 0.93 18.33
C ALA A 185 5.93 1.20 16.82
N MET A 186 4.75 1.29 16.20
CA MET A 186 4.64 1.67 14.80
C MET A 186 5.01 3.15 14.63
N GLU A 187 5.88 3.41 13.66
CA GLU A 187 6.34 4.76 13.36
C GLU A 187 5.69 5.28 12.08
N LYS A 188 5.44 6.59 12.04
CA LYS A 188 4.99 7.27 10.83
C LYS A 188 6.09 7.20 9.77
N SER A 189 5.73 6.90 8.52
CA SER A 189 6.67 6.98 7.39
C SER A 189 7.16 8.41 7.19
N ASP A 190 8.45 8.57 6.88
CA ASP A 190 9.06 9.84 6.45
C ASP A 190 8.79 10.14 4.97
N TYR A 191 7.94 9.36 4.30
CA TYR A 191 7.61 9.59 2.90
C TYR A 191 6.85 10.90 2.73
N GLU A 192 7.40 11.78 1.88
CA GLU A 192 6.78 13.01 1.42
C GLU A 192 6.51 12.88 -0.09
N PRO A 193 5.25 12.96 -0.54
CA PRO A 193 4.94 12.94 -1.96
C PRO A 193 5.53 14.18 -2.64
N LYS A 194 5.95 14.04 -3.90
CA LYS A 194 6.40 15.19 -4.68
C LYS A 194 5.20 16.14 -4.87
N ALA A 195 5.38 17.39 -4.45
CA ALA A 195 4.37 18.42 -4.65
C ALA A 195 4.07 18.58 -6.16
N GLN A 196 2.80 18.70 -6.48
CA GLN A 196 2.39 19.07 -7.84
C GLN A 196 2.71 20.55 -8.05
N GLU A 197 3.42 20.84 -9.14
CA GLU A 197 3.79 22.20 -9.52
C GLU A 197 3.11 22.57 -10.84
N ALA A 198 2.66 23.82 -10.94
CA ALA A 198 2.17 24.35 -12.20
C ALA A 198 3.33 24.41 -13.21
N ASP A 199 3.12 23.85 -14.38
CA ASP A 199 4.12 23.81 -15.46
C ASP A 199 3.98 24.97 -16.46
N ASN A 200 3.05 25.91 -16.19
CA ASN A 200 2.67 27.03 -17.07
C ASN A 200 2.17 26.60 -18.46
N SER A 201 1.69 25.36 -18.59
CA SER A 201 1.11 24.84 -19.85
C SER A 201 -0.29 25.38 -20.12
N VAL A 202 -0.99 25.90 -19.09
CA VAL A 202 -2.33 26.47 -19.19
C VAL A 202 -2.26 27.98 -19.09
N ASP A 203 -2.91 28.71 -20.01
CA ASP A 203 -2.93 30.17 -20.00
C ASP A 203 -3.80 30.74 -18.86
N ALA A 204 -3.50 31.97 -18.46
CA ALA A 204 -4.16 32.62 -17.33
C ALA A 204 -5.70 32.82 -17.52
N GLY A 205 -6.16 32.98 -18.76
CA GLY A 205 -7.60 33.11 -19.05
C GLY A 205 -8.31 31.77 -18.77
N THR A 206 -7.74 30.68 -19.26
CA THR A 206 -8.24 29.32 -19.02
C THR A 206 -8.24 28.95 -17.53
N ILE A 207 -7.18 29.32 -16.80
CA ILE A 207 -7.09 29.12 -15.34
C ILE A 207 -8.22 29.86 -14.62
N ASN A 208 -8.44 31.14 -14.95
CA ASN A 208 -9.49 31.94 -14.33
C ASN A 208 -10.89 31.36 -14.60
N ASP A 209 -11.17 30.99 -15.85
CA ASP A 209 -12.45 30.41 -16.26
C ASP A 209 -12.71 29.04 -15.54
N ALA A 210 -11.70 28.18 -15.51
CA ALA A 210 -11.75 26.87 -14.83
C ALA A 210 -11.92 27.03 -13.30
N THR A 211 -11.24 28.00 -12.69
CA THR A 211 -11.39 28.32 -11.27
C THR A 211 -12.82 28.77 -10.96
N ALA A 212 -13.40 29.69 -11.75
CA ALA A 212 -14.77 30.16 -11.58
C ALA A 212 -15.81 29.04 -11.75
N PHE A 213 -15.54 28.10 -12.67
CA PHE A 213 -16.35 26.89 -12.85
C PHE A 213 -16.27 26.00 -11.60
N LEU A 214 -15.07 25.71 -11.10
CA LEU A 214 -14.87 24.87 -9.91
C LEU A 214 -15.50 25.48 -8.66
N GLU A 215 -15.39 26.78 -8.46
CA GLU A 215 -16.09 27.48 -7.36
C GLU A 215 -17.61 27.32 -7.45
N THR A 216 -18.17 27.42 -8.64
CA THR A 216 -19.61 27.24 -8.87
C THR A 216 -20.00 25.78 -8.61
N PHE A 217 -19.23 24.84 -9.12
CA PHE A 217 -19.44 23.41 -8.93
C PHE A 217 -19.39 23.02 -7.44
N PHE A 218 -18.32 23.39 -6.72
CA PHE A 218 -18.15 23.00 -5.32
C PHE A 218 -19.13 23.68 -4.36
N LYS A 219 -19.73 24.81 -4.72
CA LYS A 219 -20.87 25.39 -3.98
C LYS A 219 -22.12 24.52 -4.07
N LEU A 220 -22.33 23.87 -5.20
CA LEU A 220 -23.48 23.00 -5.44
C LEU A 220 -23.23 21.57 -4.94
N TYR A 221 -22.03 21.06 -5.16
CA TYR A 221 -21.67 19.64 -5.04
C TYR A 221 -22.08 18.96 -3.74
N PRO A 222 -21.95 19.58 -2.54
CA PRO A 222 -22.33 18.93 -1.29
C PRO A 222 -23.81 18.50 -1.21
N THR A 223 -24.69 19.25 -1.87
CA THR A 223 -26.14 19.05 -1.78
C THR A 223 -26.77 18.64 -3.13
N ALA A 224 -25.95 18.54 -4.17
CA ALA A 224 -26.42 18.24 -5.52
C ALA A 224 -27.09 16.87 -5.65
N THR A 225 -28.14 16.81 -6.43
CA THR A 225 -28.74 15.55 -6.91
C THR A 225 -28.03 15.07 -8.17
N ASP A 226 -28.20 13.78 -8.55
CA ASP A 226 -27.67 13.22 -9.80
C ASP A 226 -28.03 14.06 -11.03
N LYS A 227 -29.26 14.61 -11.07
CA LYS A 227 -29.71 15.43 -12.19
C LYS A 227 -28.99 16.76 -12.27
N GLU A 228 -28.67 17.36 -11.15
CA GLU A 228 -27.95 18.64 -11.10
C GLU A 228 -26.49 18.40 -11.43
N LEU A 229 -25.86 17.31 -10.93
CA LEU A 229 -24.49 16.95 -11.26
C LEU A 229 -24.29 16.68 -12.76
N ALA A 230 -25.27 16.12 -13.46
CA ALA A 230 -25.17 15.82 -14.89
C ALA A 230 -24.90 17.07 -15.78
N TYR A 231 -25.11 18.28 -15.27
CA TYR A 231 -24.73 19.50 -15.95
C TYR A 231 -23.24 19.83 -15.86
N TYR A 232 -22.59 19.35 -14.82
CA TYR A 232 -21.20 19.65 -14.47
C TYR A 232 -20.26 18.48 -14.65
N VAL A 233 -20.77 17.26 -14.55
CA VAL A 233 -19.99 16.01 -14.55
C VAL A 233 -20.43 15.13 -15.71
N GLU A 234 -19.49 14.52 -16.40
CA GLU A 234 -19.74 13.55 -17.45
C GLU A 234 -19.50 12.13 -16.95
N GLY A 235 -20.36 11.20 -17.35
CA GLY A 235 -20.27 9.82 -16.87
C GLY A 235 -20.45 9.71 -15.35
N ASN A 236 -19.56 8.94 -14.71
CA ASN A 236 -19.55 8.71 -13.27
C ASN A 236 -18.25 9.26 -12.63
N ALA A 237 -17.70 10.36 -13.19
CA ALA A 237 -16.47 10.95 -12.67
C ALA A 237 -16.59 11.37 -11.19
N LEU A 238 -17.75 11.87 -10.78
CA LEU A 238 -18.06 12.17 -9.39
C LEU A 238 -19.51 11.77 -9.07
N GLU A 239 -19.72 11.15 -7.93
CA GLU A 239 -21.04 10.78 -7.41
C GLU A 239 -21.55 11.86 -6.43
N PRO A 240 -22.88 11.99 -6.24
CA PRO A 240 -23.44 12.92 -5.25
C PRO A 240 -23.07 12.47 -3.84
N ILE A 241 -22.56 13.40 -3.03
CA ILE A 241 -22.21 13.13 -1.62
C ILE A 241 -23.37 13.31 -0.65
N THR A 242 -24.41 14.05 -1.06
CA THR A 242 -25.65 14.33 -0.27
C THR A 242 -25.35 14.68 1.20
N GLY A 243 -24.34 15.54 1.42
CA GLY A 243 -23.82 15.93 2.73
C GLY A 243 -24.25 17.34 3.12
N ASP A 244 -24.41 17.58 4.42
CA ASP A 244 -24.74 18.91 4.97
C ASP A 244 -23.47 19.75 5.17
N TYR A 245 -22.86 20.14 4.05
CA TYR A 245 -21.64 20.93 4.00
C TYR A 245 -21.84 22.23 3.24
N LEU A 246 -21.14 23.27 3.68
CA LEU A 246 -21.07 24.55 2.98
C LEU A 246 -19.67 24.71 2.36
N TYR A 247 -19.62 25.01 1.07
CA TYR A 247 -18.38 25.40 0.41
C TYR A 247 -17.80 26.67 1.06
N SER A 248 -16.51 26.68 1.30
CA SER A 248 -15.77 27.83 1.82
C SER A 248 -14.84 28.43 0.77
N GLU A 249 -13.82 27.68 0.35
CA GLU A 249 -12.83 28.16 -0.61
C GLU A 249 -12.08 27.02 -1.33
N LEU A 250 -11.52 27.33 -2.50
CA LEU A 250 -10.46 26.53 -3.14
C LEU A 250 -9.10 26.90 -2.58
N VAL A 251 -8.25 25.93 -2.34
CA VAL A 251 -6.90 26.13 -1.80
C VAL A 251 -5.87 25.57 -2.76
N ASN A 252 -4.91 26.39 -3.16
CA ASN A 252 -3.78 26.03 -3.99
C ASN A 252 -4.13 25.19 -5.24
N PRO A 253 -5.05 25.63 -6.10
CA PRO A 253 -5.36 24.92 -7.33
C PRO A 253 -4.13 24.92 -8.26
N VAL A 254 -3.73 23.74 -8.73
CA VAL A 254 -2.65 23.56 -9.71
C VAL A 254 -3.26 23.03 -10.99
N PHE A 255 -3.03 23.75 -12.09
CA PHE A 255 -3.56 23.40 -13.41
C PHE A 255 -2.42 22.96 -14.34
N THR A 256 -2.64 21.87 -15.09
CA THR A 256 -1.73 21.36 -16.11
C THR A 256 -2.53 20.99 -17.37
N ALA A 257 -1.95 21.20 -18.56
CA ALA A 257 -2.60 20.81 -19.81
C ALA A 257 -2.48 19.31 -20.06
N ASP A 258 -3.54 18.69 -20.53
CA ASP A 258 -3.57 17.27 -20.94
C ASP A 258 -4.33 17.14 -22.28
N GLY A 259 -3.62 17.40 -23.38
CA GLY A 259 -4.20 17.49 -24.71
C GLY A 259 -5.21 18.66 -24.80
N ASP A 260 -6.47 18.34 -25.11
CA ASP A 260 -7.56 19.33 -25.17
C ASP A 260 -8.23 19.53 -23.78
N ASN A 261 -7.74 18.86 -22.74
CA ASN A 261 -8.28 18.90 -21.39
C ASN A 261 -7.35 19.68 -20.45
N VAL A 262 -7.85 20.01 -19.27
CA VAL A 262 -7.09 20.61 -18.19
C VAL A 262 -7.21 19.73 -16.96
N LYS A 263 -6.07 19.20 -16.47
CA LYS A 263 -5.99 18.55 -15.18
C LYS A 263 -5.85 19.60 -14.08
N VAL A 264 -6.58 19.39 -12.99
CA VAL A 264 -6.49 20.24 -11.81
C VAL A 264 -6.36 19.39 -10.57
N SER A 265 -5.35 19.74 -9.75
CA SER A 265 -5.24 19.27 -8.37
C SER A 265 -5.60 20.42 -7.45
N VAL A 266 -6.55 20.21 -6.56
CA VAL A 266 -7.07 21.27 -5.69
C VAL A 266 -7.52 20.75 -4.35
N ALA A 267 -7.21 21.46 -3.28
CA ALA A 267 -7.86 21.28 -1.99
C ALA A 267 -9.09 22.18 -1.89
N VAL A 268 -10.17 21.64 -1.37
CA VAL A 268 -11.45 22.34 -1.20
C VAL A 268 -11.82 22.34 0.27
N LYS A 269 -12.08 23.52 0.83
CA LYS A 269 -12.57 23.64 2.21
C LYS A 269 -14.09 23.69 2.23
N PHE A 270 -14.65 22.84 3.07
CA PHE A 270 -16.06 22.82 3.40
C PHE A 270 -16.25 23.04 4.90
N ILE A 271 -17.36 23.66 5.28
CA ILE A 271 -17.79 23.75 6.68
C ILE A 271 -18.87 22.69 6.90
N ASP A 272 -18.62 21.77 7.80
CA ASP A 272 -19.63 20.82 8.24
C ASP A 272 -20.68 21.54 9.11
N ASN A 273 -21.92 21.50 8.66
CA ASN A 273 -23.01 22.21 9.37
C ASN A 273 -23.37 21.57 10.71
N GLN A 274 -23.03 20.32 10.94
CA GLN A 274 -23.32 19.61 12.20
C GLN A 274 -22.24 19.91 13.25
N THR A 275 -20.98 19.68 12.90
CA THR A 275 -19.85 19.84 13.82
C THR A 275 -19.29 21.25 13.89
N LYS A 276 -19.59 22.11 12.88
CA LYS A 276 -19.00 23.43 12.63
C LYS A 276 -17.50 23.41 12.34
N ALA A 277 -16.94 22.23 12.18
CA ALA A 277 -15.54 22.06 11.81
C ALA A 277 -15.34 22.30 10.29
N THR A 278 -14.12 22.72 9.94
CA THR A 278 -13.71 22.80 8.53
C THR A 278 -13.17 21.44 8.09
N GLN A 279 -13.78 20.87 7.05
CA GLN A 279 -13.29 19.70 6.33
C GLN A 279 -12.49 20.16 5.12
N VAL A 280 -11.27 19.64 4.95
CA VAL A 280 -10.46 19.83 3.75
C VAL A 280 -10.48 18.55 2.93
N SER A 281 -10.94 18.64 1.69
CA SER A 281 -10.95 17.52 0.75
C SER A 281 -10.04 17.84 -0.43
N GLN A 282 -9.32 16.85 -0.93
CA GLN A 282 -8.43 16.99 -2.09
C GLN A 282 -9.04 16.28 -3.29
N TYR A 283 -8.98 16.95 -4.44
CA TYR A 283 -9.51 16.45 -5.70
C TYR A 283 -8.43 16.53 -6.78
N GLU A 284 -8.36 15.49 -7.58
CA GLU A 284 -7.66 15.46 -8.86
C GLU A 284 -8.72 15.27 -9.94
N LEU A 285 -8.91 16.29 -10.77
CA LEU A 285 -10.00 16.34 -11.73
C LEU A 285 -9.46 16.62 -13.13
N THR A 286 -10.08 16.02 -14.13
CA THR A 286 -9.86 16.36 -15.53
C THR A 286 -11.06 17.15 -16.02
N LEU A 287 -10.80 18.36 -16.50
CA LEU A 287 -11.80 19.30 -17.01
C LEU A 287 -11.74 19.32 -18.54
N HIS A 288 -12.90 19.24 -19.18
CA HIS A 288 -13.07 19.43 -20.62
C HIS A 288 -13.95 20.65 -20.91
N LYS A 289 -13.58 21.43 -21.90
CA LYS A 289 -14.34 22.61 -22.33
C LYS A 289 -14.82 22.49 -23.77
N ASP A 290 -16.08 22.20 -23.95
CA ASP A 290 -16.78 22.40 -25.24
C ASP A 290 -17.42 23.78 -25.27
N SER A 291 -18.74 23.85 -25.18
CA SER A 291 -19.48 25.09 -24.95
C SER A 291 -19.45 25.53 -23.48
N ASN A 292 -19.38 24.57 -22.56
CA ASN A 292 -19.25 24.76 -21.12
C ASN A 292 -18.19 23.82 -20.57
N TRP A 293 -17.63 24.15 -19.40
CA TRP A 293 -16.76 23.27 -18.66
C TRP A 293 -17.52 22.06 -18.11
N LYS A 294 -16.89 20.88 -18.15
CA LYS A 294 -17.33 19.66 -17.49
C LYS A 294 -16.17 18.94 -16.83
N ILE A 295 -16.44 18.25 -15.75
CA ILE A 295 -15.56 17.30 -15.11
C ILE A 295 -15.77 15.95 -15.81
N ILE A 296 -14.71 15.35 -16.36
CA ILE A 296 -14.78 14.10 -17.12
C ILE A 296 -14.08 12.93 -16.40
N GLU A 297 -13.21 13.24 -15.42
CA GLU A 297 -12.46 12.28 -14.59
C GLU A 297 -12.12 12.93 -13.25
#